data_322d7f6001c00e35266aa258a8a5703e
#
_entry.id   322d7f6001c00e35266aa258a8a5703e
#
_cell.length_a   1.000
_cell.length_b   1.000
_cell.length_c   1.000
_cell.angle_alpha   90.00
_cell.angle_beta   90.00
_cell.angle_gamma   90.00
#
_symmetry.space_group_name_H-M   'P 1'
#
loop_
_entity.id
_entity.type
_entity.pdbx_description
1 polymer ?
#
loop_
_entity_poly.entity_id
_entity_poly.type
_entity_poly.pdbx_seq_one_letter_code
_entity_poly.pdbx_strand_id
1 'polypeptide(L)'
;MVANLVGILMSWSLEDVRRSYVCNQGLLKFFRERKGWSQQQLASESGVSVRVICKVEGGESVSAKSIERIATALCCEDRVVYPEDLISYPVELAKAFVASVHEYRERRFEGCGCEVEAEAVFRVVGDPERIPLAGNYAGLEEYKEALGSFLSVFEHAPSFDPRVGYECFCKGNDVVLCGDMEFWPIAGDGEAQSFRHRHRFRFRRGRLWSSEEQYSVEDDGGLASGVETADVR
;
A
#
# COMPACT_ATOMS: atom_id res chain seq x y z
N MET A 1 -4.44 23.91 21.10
CA MET A 1 -3.25 24.23 20.26
C MET A 1 -3.05 23.04 19.29
N VAL A 2 -3.96 22.94 18.31
CA VAL A 2 -3.95 21.91 17.27
C VAL A 2 -4.05 22.67 15.94
N ALA A 3 -2.94 23.22 15.53
CA ALA A 3 -2.80 23.87 14.23
C ALA A 3 -1.46 23.44 13.66
N ASN A 4 -1.46 23.00 12.42
CA ASN A 4 -0.34 22.69 11.52
C ASN A 4 0.00 21.22 11.28
N LEU A 5 -0.98 20.44 10.86
CA LEU A 5 -0.71 19.22 10.06
C LEU A 5 -1.43 19.25 8.69
N VAL A 6 -2.07 20.35 8.33
CA VAL A 6 -2.89 20.48 7.10
C VAL A 6 -2.07 20.97 5.89
N GLY A 7 -0.76 21.13 6.01
CA GLY A 7 0.06 21.83 5.01
C GLY A 7 0.91 20.98 4.06
N ILE A 8 0.75 19.65 3.99
CA ILE A 8 1.65 18.83 3.15
C ILE A 8 0.85 17.91 2.21
N LEU A 9 -0.08 18.48 1.49
CA LEU A 9 -0.79 17.80 0.41
C LEU A 9 -0.63 18.60 -0.87
N MET A 10 0.56 18.55 -1.43
CA MET A 10 0.84 19.15 -2.73
C MET A 10 1.23 18.09 -3.73
N SER A 11 0.76 18.27 -4.96
CA SER A 11 1.03 17.48 -6.14
C SER A 11 2.48 16.99 -6.17
N TRP A 12 2.64 15.67 -6.15
CA TRP A 12 3.94 15.03 -6.23
C TRP A 12 4.50 15.11 -7.66
N SER A 13 5.20 16.17 -7.94
CA SER A 13 6.40 16.03 -8.73
C SER A 13 7.51 15.66 -7.75
N LEU A 14 8.36 14.68 -8.06
CA LEU A 14 9.53 14.30 -7.28
C LEU A 14 10.46 15.49 -6.96
N GLU A 15 10.18 16.66 -7.48
CA GLU A 15 10.96 17.89 -7.35
C GLU A 15 10.74 18.64 -6.03
N ASP A 16 9.62 18.43 -5.29
CA ASP A 16 9.24 19.43 -4.27
C ASP A 16 9.32 19.02 -2.79
N VAL A 17 9.46 17.76 -2.37
CA VAL A 17 9.27 17.45 -0.94
C VAL A 17 10.42 16.76 -0.21
N ARG A 18 11.21 15.93 -0.84
CA ARG A 18 12.39 15.32 -0.17
C ARG A 18 13.61 15.34 -1.06
N ARG A 19 14.71 15.78 -0.51
CA ARG A 19 16.03 15.75 -1.19
C ARG A 19 16.58 14.32 -1.30
N SER A 20 16.03 13.35 -0.56
CA SER A 20 16.50 11.97 -0.54
C SER A 20 15.40 11.01 -0.11
N TYR A 21 15.45 9.78 -0.63
CA TYR A 21 14.50 8.69 -0.37
C TYR A 21 15.23 7.43 0.07
N VAL A 22 14.64 6.69 1.00
CA VAL A 22 15.09 5.35 1.37
C VAL A 22 14.62 4.38 0.30
N CYS A 23 15.53 3.53 -0.17
CA CYS A 23 15.25 2.59 -1.25
C CYS A 23 14.79 1.22 -0.75
N ASN A 24 13.97 0.57 -1.55
CA ASN A 24 13.64 -0.84 -1.39
C ASN A 24 14.81 -1.68 -1.90
N GLN A 25 15.73 -1.98 -0.98
CA GLN A 25 16.97 -2.71 -1.27
C GLN A 25 16.75 -4.06 -1.95
N GLY A 26 15.74 -4.81 -1.48
CA GLY A 26 15.44 -6.15 -2.00
C GLY A 26 14.98 -6.11 -3.45
N LEU A 27 14.11 -5.16 -3.79
CA LEU A 27 13.57 -5.03 -5.13
C LEU A 27 14.62 -4.51 -6.11
N LEU A 28 15.43 -3.54 -5.71
CA LEU A 28 16.50 -3.02 -6.56
C LEU A 28 17.53 -4.12 -6.87
N LYS A 29 17.97 -4.85 -5.86
CA LYS A 29 18.85 -5.99 -6.02
C LYS A 29 18.26 -7.05 -6.95
N PHE A 30 16.97 -7.37 -6.78
CA PHE A 30 16.24 -8.30 -7.64
C PHE A 30 16.27 -7.87 -9.11
N PHE A 31 15.97 -6.60 -9.43
CA PHE A 31 16.00 -6.11 -10.81
C PHE A 31 17.40 -6.14 -11.41
N ARG A 32 18.42 -5.77 -10.63
CA ARG A 32 19.81 -5.82 -11.06
C ARG A 32 20.26 -7.25 -11.38
N GLU A 33 19.98 -8.19 -10.48
CA GLU A 33 20.34 -9.59 -10.64
C GLU A 33 19.61 -10.24 -11.82
N ARG A 34 18.36 -9.88 -12.04
CA ARG A 34 17.58 -10.34 -13.20
C ARG A 34 18.20 -9.90 -14.55
N LYS A 35 18.87 -8.74 -14.57
CA LYS A 35 19.68 -8.30 -15.73
C LYS A 35 21.06 -8.96 -15.79
N GLY A 36 21.41 -9.80 -14.81
CA GLY A 36 22.74 -10.40 -14.70
C GLY A 36 23.84 -9.39 -14.36
N TRP A 37 23.49 -8.22 -13.83
CA TRP A 37 24.43 -7.14 -13.59
C TRP A 37 25.07 -7.21 -12.21
N SER A 38 26.37 -6.90 -12.14
CA SER A 38 27.04 -6.54 -10.89
C SER A 38 26.63 -5.12 -10.46
N GLN A 39 26.90 -4.74 -9.21
CA GLN A 39 26.73 -3.38 -8.74
C GLN A 39 27.51 -2.37 -9.59
N GLN A 40 28.67 -2.75 -10.06
CA GLN A 40 29.53 -1.92 -10.89
C GLN A 40 28.94 -1.69 -12.29
N GLN A 41 28.30 -2.72 -12.86
CA GLN A 41 27.58 -2.60 -14.13
C GLN A 41 26.35 -1.71 -13.99
N LEU A 42 25.54 -1.89 -12.93
CA LEU A 42 24.40 -1.00 -12.70
C LEU A 42 24.84 0.46 -12.50
N ALA A 43 25.95 0.69 -11.80
CA ALA A 43 26.51 2.03 -11.62
C ALA A 43 26.91 2.65 -12.97
N SER A 44 27.59 1.88 -13.84
CA SER A 44 27.98 2.31 -15.19
C SER A 44 26.76 2.66 -16.04
N GLU A 45 25.76 1.75 -16.11
CA GLU A 45 24.57 1.91 -16.95
C GLU A 45 23.65 3.05 -16.46
N SER A 46 23.58 3.28 -15.16
CA SER A 46 22.77 4.36 -14.59
C SER A 46 23.50 5.70 -14.49
N GLY A 47 24.81 5.72 -14.75
CA GLY A 47 25.63 6.93 -14.62
C GLY A 47 25.73 7.48 -13.19
N VAL A 48 25.57 6.60 -12.18
CA VAL A 48 25.81 6.93 -10.77
C VAL A 48 27.08 6.24 -10.27
N SER A 49 27.60 6.63 -9.11
CA SER A 49 28.77 5.96 -8.55
C SER A 49 28.41 4.61 -7.92
N VAL A 50 29.35 3.66 -7.91
CA VAL A 50 29.17 2.36 -7.22
C VAL A 50 28.79 2.55 -5.76
N ARG A 51 29.32 3.59 -5.08
CA ARG A 51 28.96 3.96 -3.72
C ARG A 51 27.46 4.26 -3.58
N VAL A 52 26.84 4.90 -4.56
CA VAL A 52 25.39 5.15 -4.58
C VAL A 52 24.62 3.84 -4.69
N ILE A 53 25.06 2.92 -5.56
CA ILE A 53 24.43 1.59 -5.66
C ILE A 53 24.55 0.81 -4.35
N CYS A 54 25.73 0.80 -3.72
CA CYS A 54 25.91 0.15 -2.41
C CYS A 54 24.98 0.75 -1.35
N LYS A 55 24.82 2.07 -1.32
CA LYS A 55 23.89 2.74 -0.40
C LYS A 55 22.45 2.31 -0.62
N VAL A 56 22.01 2.31 -1.87
CA VAL A 56 20.65 1.91 -2.25
C VAL A 56 20.38 0.46 -1.88
N GLU A 57 21.30 -0.46 -2.17
CA GLU A 57 21.20 -1.87 -1.80
C GLU A 57 21.42 -2.13 -0.30
N GLY A 58 21.95 -1.16 0.43
CA GLY A 58 22.04 -1.15 1.89
C GLY A 58 20.82 -0.54 2.60
N GLY A 59 19.80 -0.08 1.84
CA GLY A 59 18.62 0.56 2.42
C GLY A 59 18.87 1.99 2.92
N GLU A 60 19.97 2.62 2.52
CA GLU A 60 20.24 4.01 2.83
C GLU A 60 19.52 4.96 1.86
N SER A 61 19.32 6.20 2.30
CA SER A 61 18.69 7.23 1.47
C SER A 61 19.64 7.79 0.41
N VAL A 62 19.09 8.01 -0.79
CA VAL A 62 19.78 8.64 -1.93
C VAL A 62 18.88 9.69 -2.58
N SER A 63 19.46 10.57 -3.42
CA SER A 63 18.71 11.63 -4.08
C SER A 63 17.69 11.09 -5.09
N ALA A 64 16.56 11.81 -5.26
CA ALA A 64 15.55 11.50 -6.29
C ALA A 64 16.20 11.29 -7.67
N LYS A 65 17.09 12.19 -8.07
CA LYS A 65 17.81 12.11 -9.36
C LYS A 65 18.62 10.82 -9.52
N SER A 66 19.19 10.29 -8.42
CA SER A 66 19.88 8.99 -8.46
C SER A 66 18.91 7.84 -8.67
N ILE A 67 17.75 7.88 -8.02
CA ILE A 67 16.71 6.87 -8.16
C ILE A 67 16.16 6.86 -9.59
N GLU A 68 15.85 8.01 -10.16
CA GLU A 68 15.39 8.15 -11.56
C GLU A 68 16.37 7.52 -12.55
N ARG A 69 17.67 7.81 -12.41
CA ARG A 69 18.70 7.23 -13.27
C ARG A 69 18.79 5.71 -13.14
N ILE A 70 18.72 5.22 -11.90
CA ILE A 70 18.75 3.78 -11.63
C ILE A 70 17.51 3.11 -12.20
N ALA A 71 16.31 3.68 -12.00
CA ALA A 71 15.07 3.16 -12.55
C ALA A 71 15.11 3.08 -14.08
N THR A 72 15.58 4.16 -14.73
CA THR A 72 15.76 4.19 -16.19
C THR A 72 16.69 3.08 -16.68
N ALA A 73 17.83 2.86 -16.02
CA ALA A 73 18.78 1.81 -16.39
C ALA A 73 18.21 0.39 -16.18
N LEU A 74 17.30 0.22 -15.22
CA LEU A 74 16.67 -1.06 -14.91
C LEU A 74 15.51 -1.41 -15.86
N CYS A 75 14.99 -0.47 -16.64
CA CYS A 75 13.97 -0.75 -17.65
C CYS A 75 14.48 -1.78 -18.69
N CYS A 76 13.57 -2.60 -19.22
CA CYS A 76 13.79 -3.53 -20.31
C CYS A 76 12.56 -3.54 -21.23
N GLU A 77 12.63 -4.25 -22.36
CA GLU A 77 11.56 -4.25 -23.38
C GLU A 77 10.19 -4.68 -22.83
N ASP A 78 10.20 -5.65 -21.91
CA ASP A 78 8.99 -6.21 -21.28
C ASP A 78 8.60 -5.53 -19.98
N ARG A 79 9.39 -4.55 -19.48
CA ARG A 79 9.14 -3.90 -18.19
C ARG A 79 9.67 -2.49 -18.11
N VAL A 80 8.81 -1.59 -17.72
CA VAL A 80 9.16 -0.25 -17.24
C VAL A 80 9.31 -0.27 -15.73
N VAL A 81 10.44 0.22 -15.22
CA VAL A 81 10.68 0.43 -13.79
C VAL A 81 10.56 1.91 -13.51
N TYR A 82 9.67 2.27 -12.62
CA TYR A 82 9.49 3.65 -12.18
C TYR A 82 10.34 3.95 -10.95
N PRO A 83 10.74 5.21 -10.71
CA PRO A 83 11.44 5.60 -9.49
C PRO A 83 10.72 5.17 -8.21
N GLU A 84 9.39 5.24 -8.20
CA GLU A 84 8.52 4.86 -7.09
C GLU A 84 8.59 3.36 -6.75
N ASP A 85 8.87 2.51 -7.75
CA ASP A 85 9.08 1.08 -7.53
C ASP A 85 10.31 0.80 -6.65
N LEU A 86 11.28 1.70 -6.69
CA LEU A 86 12.57 1.55 -6.00
C LEU A 86 12.61 2.19 -4.62
N ILE A 87 11.57 2.86 -4.18
CA ILE A 87 11.51 3.49 -2.86
C ILE A 87 10.61 2.71 -1.89
N SER A 88 10.87 2.82 -0.59
CA SER A 88 10.07 2.15 0.45
C SER A 88 8.78 2.92 0.80
N TYR A 89 8.44 3.91 0.02
CA TYR A 89 7.35 4.84 0.25
C TYR A 89 5.93 4.23 0.11
N PRO A 90 5.64 3.27 -0.79
CA PRO A 90 4.30 2.69 -0.93
C PRO A 90 3.71 2.13 0.37
N VAL A 91 4.55 1.62 1.27
CA VAL A 91 4.13 1.12 2.59
C VAL A 91 3.54 2.25 3.45
N GLU A 92 4.18 3.42 3.45
CA GLU A 92 3.70 4.57 4.20
C GLU A 92 2.39 5.11 3.62
N LEU A 93 2.22 5.08 2.29
CA LEU A 93 0.97 5.44 1.64
C LEU A 93 -0.16 4.46 1.99
N ALA A 94 0.11 3.16 1.97
CA ALA A 94 -0.86 2.13 2.34
C ALA A 94 -1.31 2.29 3.80
N LYS A 95 -0.36 2.49 4.71
CA LYS A 95 -0.67 2.73 6.13
C LYS A 95 -1.45 4.02 6.33
N ALA A 96 -1.07 5.10 5.64
CA ALA A 96 -1.80 6.37 5.70
C ALA A 96 -3.23 6.24 5.17
N PHE A 97 -3.43 5.46 4.09
CA PHE A 97 -4.76 5.17 3.56
C PHE A 97 -5.63 4.45 4.60
N VAL A 98 -5.13 3.37 5.19
CA VAL A 98 -5.87 2.62 6.23
C VAL A 98 -6.14 3.52 7.43
N ALA A 99 -5.15 4.25 7.94
CA ALA A 99 -5.33 5.17 9.06
C ALA A 99 -6.41 6.23 8.77
N SER A 100 -6.49 6.75 7.55
CA SER A 100 -7.50 7.74 7.17
C SER A 100 -8.93 7.21 7.20
N VAL A 101 -9.12 5.92 6.92
CA VAL A 101 -10.42 5.26 7.04
C VAL A 101 -10.89 5.19 8.49
N HIS A 102 -9.96 4.94 9.42
CA HIS A 102 -10.27 4.72 10.83
C HIS A 102 -10.35 6.02 11.65
N GLU A 103 -9.48 7.00 11.37
CA GLU A 103 -9.36 8.22 12.19
C GLU A 103 -10.42 9.26 11.89
N TYR A 104 -10.97 9.30 10.66
CA TYR A 104 -11.84 10.40 10.21
C TYR A 104 -13.23 9.92 9.82
N ARG A 105 -14.01 9.44 10.78
CA ARG A 105 -15.35 8.84 10.60
C ARG A 105 -16.22 9.53 9.53
N GLU A 106 -16.43 10.84 9.62
CA GLU A 106 -17.25 11.62 8.68
C GLU A 106 -16.43 12.26 7.55
N ARG A 107 -15.13 12.47 7.78
CA ARG A 107 -14.20 13.15 6.87
C ARG A 107 -13.15 12.18 6.30
N ARG A 108 -13.56 10.94 6.11
CA ARG A 108 -12.72 9.86 5.62
C ARG A 108 -12.03 10.26 4.34
N PHE A 109 -10.75 9.93 4.25
CA PHE A 109 -9.87 10.31 3.15
C PHE A 109 -9.50 11.79 3.07
N GLU A 110 -10.12 12.70 3.85
CA GLU A 110 -9.57 14.03 4.01
C GLU A 110 -8.28 13.95 4.81
N GLY A 111 -7.16 14.35 4.19
CA GLY A 111 -5.85 14.22 4.82
C GLY A 111 -5.19 12.85 4.63
N CYS A 112 -5.80 11.94 3.90
CA CYS A 112 -5.11 10.77 3.37
C CYS A 112 -3.95 11.25 2.50
N GLY A 113 -2.70 11.04 2.96
CA GLY A 113 -1.50 11.40 2.20
C GLY A 113 -1.29 10.57 0.92
N CYS A 114 -2.35 9.87 0.48
CA CYS A 114 -2.36 9.01 -0.68
C CYS A 114 -3.29 9.59 -1.74
N GLU A 115 -2.72 10.05 -2.85
CA GLU A 115 -3.53 10.38 -4.04
C GLU A 115 -4.11 9.10 -4.65
N VAL A 116 -5.37 9.16 -5.05
CA VAL A 116 -6.09 8.06 -5.72
C VAL A 116 -6.31 8.42 -7.19
N GLU A 117 -6.03 7.50 -8.10
CA GLU A 117 -6.34 7.70 -9.52
C GLU A 117 -7.85 7.75 -9.74
N ALA A 118 -8.32 8.57 -10.68
CA ALA A 118 -9.76 8.73 -10.98
C ALA A 118 -10.43 7.40 -11.38
N GLU A 119 -9.67 6.53 -12.05
CA GLU A 119 -10.12 5.21 -12.52
C GLU A 119 -9.67 4.08 -11.58
N ALA A 120 -9.34 4.39 -10.33
CA ALA A 120 -8.93 3.38 -9.37
C ALA A 120 -10.06 2.35 -9.14
N VAL A 121 -9.68 1.10 -8.98
CA VAL A 121 -10.62 0.00 -8.71
C VAL A 121 -10.48 -0.42 -7.26
N PHE A 122 -11.60 -0.45 -6.56
CA PHE A 122 -11.68 -0.97 -5.20
C PHE A 122 -12.50 -2.26 -5.22
N ARG A 123 -11.96 -3.31 -4.66
CA ARG A 123 -12.61 -4.60 -4.54
C ARG A 123 -12.61 -5.03 -3.08
N VAL A 124 -13.77 -5.39 -2.57
CA VAL A 124 -13.92 -5.97 -1.23
C VAL A 124 -14.45 -7.38 -1.37
N VAL A 125 -13.69 -8.35 -0.91
CA VAL A 125 -13.99 -9.78 -0.98
C VAL A 125 -14.41 -10.27 0.40
N GLY A 126 -15.58 -10.84 0.49
CA GLY A 126 -16.16 -11.37 1.72
C GLY A 126 -17.55 -11.90 1.46
N ASP A 127 -18.14 -12.50 2.48
CA ASP A 127 -19.55 -12.91 2.47
C ASP A 127 -20.44 -11.64 2.60
N PRO A 128 -21.27 -11.30 1.60
CA PRO A 128 -22.09 -10.08 1.64
C PRO A 128 -23.10 -10.05 2.80
N GLU A 129 -23.50 -11.21 3.33
CA GLU A 129 -24.40 -11.29 4.49
C GLU A 129 -23.68 -10.87 5.78
N ARG A 130 -22.38 -11.09 5.87
CA ARG A 130 -21.53 -10.74 7.00
C ARG A 130 -20.77 -9.43 6.81
N ILE A 131 -20.36 -9.17 5.56
CA ILE A 131 -19.61 -7.97 5.16
C ILE A 131 -20.42 -7.23 4.09
N PRO A 132 -21.37 -6.37 4.47
CA PRO A 132 -22.18 -5.59 3.52
C PRO A 132 -21.37 -4.68 2.59
N LEU A 133 -20.10 -4.47 2.91
CA LEU A 133 -19.13 -3.75 2.07
C LEU A 133 -18.60 -4.64 0.92
N ALA A 134 -18.87 -5.96 0.87
CA ALA A 134 -18.36 -6.83 -0.19
C ALA A 134 -18.89 -6.40 -1.55
N GLY A 135 -17.99 -6.13 -2.50
CA GLY A 135 -18.35 -5.61 -3.82
C GLY A 135 -17.16 -5.13 -4.64
N ASN A 136 -17.48 -4.56 -5.82
CA ASN A 136 -16.51 -3.90 -6.69
C ASN A 136 -16.97 -2.48 -6.94
N TYR A 137 -16.05 -1.53 -6.78
CA TYR A 137 -16.33 -0.09 -6.86
C TYR A 137 -15.40 0.58 -7.86
N ALA A 138 -15.98 1.36 -8.77
CA ALA A 138 -15.24 2.13 -9.76
C ALA A 138 -14.98 3.55 -9.22
N GLY A 139 -13.73 3.79 -8.84
CA GLY A 139 -13.31 5.06 -8.26
C GLY A 139 -13.54 5.18 -6.75
N LEU A 140 -12.92 6.22 -6.20
CA LEU A 140 -12.92 6.46 -4.76
C LEU A 140 -14.30 6.85 -4.21
N GLU A 141 -15.12 7.54 -5.00
CA GLU A 141 -16.41 8.06 -4.50
C GLU A 141 -17.42 6.93 -4.29
N GLU A 142 -17.52 5.95 -5.21
CA GLU A 142 -18.38 4.78 -5.00
C GLU A 142 -17.92 3.96 -3.77
N TYR A 143 -16.61 3.79 -3.62
CA TYR A 143 -16.06 3.09 -2.45
C TYR A 143 -16.35 3.85 -1.15
N LYS A 144 -16.22 5.19 -1.12
CA LYS A 144 -16.55 6.02 0.05
C LYS A 144 -18.01 5.90 0.45
N GLU A 145 -18.92 5.89 -0.51
CA GLU A 145 -20.36 5.76 -0.27
C GLU A 145 -20.69 4.41 0.36
N ALA A 146 -20.16 3.33 -0.22
CA ALA A 146 -20.34 1.98 0.31
C ALA A 146 -19.72 1.82 1.71
N LEU A 147 -18.49 2.31 1.90
CA LEU A 147 -17.82 2.30 3.19
C LEU A 147 -18.57 3.16 4.22
N GLY A 148 -19.15 4.29 3.80
CA GLY A 148 -19.99 5.14 4.64
C GLY A 148 -21.23 4.39 5.15
N SER A 149 -21.89 3.66 4.26
CA SER A 149 -23.04 2.83 4.60
C SER A 149 -22.65 1.71 5.57
N PHE A 150 -21.54 1.00 5.31
CA PHE A 150 -21.02 -0.03 6.21
C PHE A 150 -20.72 0.53 7.61
N LEU A 151 -19.99 1.62 7.71
CA LEU A 151 -19.59 2.23 8.98
C LEU A 151 -20.73 3.03 9.65
N SER A 152 -21.92 3.11 9.04
CA SER A 152 -23.13 3.60 9.71
C SER A 152 -23.77 2.54 10.61
N VAL A 153 -23.48 1.27 10.39
CA VAL A 153 -24.04 0.13 11.13
C VAL A 153 -22.98 -0.64 11.94
N PHE A 154 -21.69 -0.46 11.62
CA PHE A 154 -20.58 -1.08 12.31
C PHE A 154 -19.55 -0.05 12.76
N GLU A 155 -18.90 -0.33 13.88
CA GLU A 155 -17.72 0.42 14.33
C GLU A 155 -16.57 -0.53 14.66
N HIS A 156 -15.35 -0.02 14.56
CA HIS A 156 -14.16 -0.77 14.95
C HIS A 156 -14.07 -0.89 16.47
N ALA A 157 -13.50 -2.00 16.95
CA ALA A 157 -13.17 -2.14 18.34
C ALA A 157 -12.32 -0.95 18.83
N PRO A 158 -12.59 -0.39 20.02
CA PRO A 158 -11.82 0.73 20.55
C PRO A 158 -10.32 0.43 20.72
N SER A 159 -9.97 -0.85 20.84
CA SER A 159 -8.57 -1.34 20.95
C SER A 159 -7.83 -1.40 19.63
N PHE A 160 -8.52 -1.26 18.51
CA PHE A 160 -7.90 -1.37 17.19
C PHE A 160 -7.08 -0.11 16.86
N ASP A 161 -5.78 -0.28 16.65
CA ASP A 161 -4.89 0.77 16.13
C ASP A 161 -4.40 0.38 14.74
N PRO A 162 -4.88 1.06 13.68
CA PRO A 162 -4.52 0.75 12.30
C PRO A 162 -3.03 0.97 11.98
N ARG A 163 -2.28 1.62 12.87
CA ARG A 163 -0.85 1.90 12.66
C ARG A 163 0.05 0.75 13.07
N VAL A 164 -0.38 -0.04 14.05
CA VAL A 164 0.43 -1.11 14.66
C VAL A 164 -0.14 -2.50 14.48
N GLY A 165 -1.43 -2.64 14.14
CA GLY A 165 -2.13 -3.92 14.05
C GLY A 165 -1.86 -4.74 12.78
N TYR A 166 -1.01 -4.25 11.86
CA TYR A 166 -0.79 -4.92 10.58
C TYR A 166 0.64 -5.40 10.40
N GLU A 167 0.79 -6.65 9.97
CA GLU A 167 1.97 -7.12 9.27
C GLU A 167 1.99 -6.57 7.85
N CYS A 168 3.16 -6.15 7.39
CA CYS A 168 3.31 -5.50 6.10
C CYS A 168 4.25 -6.28 5.19
N PHE A 169 3.79 -6.59 4.00
CA PHE A 169 4.57 -7.20 2.92
C PHE A 169 4.59 -6.23 1.74
N CYS A 170 5.78 -5.98 1.20
CA CYS A 170 5.95 -5.04 0.10
C CYS A 170 6.86 -5.61 -0.99
N LYS A 171 6.40 -5.50 -2.23
CA LYS A 171 7.19 -5.80 -3.42
C LYS A 171 7.00 -4.68 -4.44
N GLY A 172 7.91 -3.72 -4.42
CA GLY A 172 7.77 -2.53 -5.24
C GLY A 172 6.54 -1.71 -4.85
N ASN A 173 5.71 -1.44 -5.82
CA ASN A 173 4.45 -0.71 -5.67
C ASN A 173 3.26 -1.58 -5.24
N ASP A 174 3.49 -2.83 -4.91
CA ASP A 174 2.47 -3.77 -4.44
C ASP A 174 2.68 -3.97 -2.92
N VAL A 175 1.72 -3.53 -2.13
CA VAL A 175 1.77 -3.58 -0.66
C VAL A 175 0.61 -4.41 -0.16
N VAL A 176 0.87 -5.33 0.75
CA VAL A 176 -0.15 -6.11 1.44
C VAL A 176 -0.02 -5.87 2.93
N LEU A 177 -1.10 -5.42 3.54
CA LEU A 177 -1.27 -5.33 4.99
C LEU A 177 -2.12 -6.51 5.45
N CYS A 178 -1.67 -7.24 6.45
CA CYS A 178 -2.40 -8.36 7.05
C CYS A 178 -2.55 -8.12 8.54
N GLY A 179 -3.75 -8.31 9.07
CA GLY A 179 -4.02 -8.16 10.49
C GLY A 179 -5.41 -8.67 10.84
N ASP A 180 -5.73 -8.61 12.10
CA ASP A 180 -7.04 -8.97 12.60
C ASP A 180 -7.84 -7.70 12.85
N MET A 181 -9.11 -7.72 12.47
CA MET A 181 -10.04 -6.61 12.67
C MET A 181 -11.27 -7.09 13.42
N GLU A 182 -11.75 -6.26 14.30
CA GLU A 182 -12.94 -6.51 15.06
C GLU A 182 -13.94 -5.38 14.81
N PHE A 183 -15.16 -5.76 14.42
CA PHE A 183 -16.26 -4.82 14.20
C PHE A 183 -17.37 -5.07 15.20
N TRP A 184 -17.93 -3.98 15.70
CA TRP A 184 -19.05 -3.97 16.63
C TRP A 184 -20.28 -3.39 15.94
N PRO A 185 -21.46 -4.05 16.00
CA PRO A 185 -22.70 -3.42 15.58
C PRO A 185 -22.98 -2.18 16.41
N ILE A 186 -23.32 -1.05 15.75
CA ILE A 186 -23.65 0.22 16.46
C ILE A 186 -25.00 0.10 17.16
N ALA A 187 -25.92 -0.67 16.60
CA ALA A 187 -27.27 -0.87 17.16
C ALA A 187 -27.45 -2.30 17.65
N GLY A 188 -27.90 -2.47 18.90
CA GLY A 188 -28.25 -3.75 19.50
C GLY A 188 -27.19 -4.36 20.40
N ASP A 189 -27.53 -5.49 21.02
CA ASP A 189 -26.65 -6.28 21.90
C ASP A 189 -25.81 -7.30 21.08
N GLY A 190 -25.46 -6.93 19.84
CA GLY A 190 -24.69 -7.80 18.95
C GLY A 190 -23.27 -8.05 19.47
N GLU A 191 -22.81 -9.29 19.31
CA GLU A 191 -21.43 -9.64 19.63
C GLU A 191 -20.48 -9.05 18.60
N ALA A 192 -19.26 -8.74 19.05
CA ALA A 192 -18.18 -8.36 18.16
C ALA A 192 -17.90 -9.46 17.13
N GLN A 193 -17.62 -9.06 15.92
CA GLN A 193 -17.23 -9.98 14.84
C GLN A 193 -15.76 -9.79 14.52
N SER A 194 -14.98 -10.83 14.71
CA SER A 194 -13.56 -10.85 14.38
C SER A 194 -13.35 -11.37 12.97
N PHE A 195 -12.51 -10.68 12.23
CA PHE A 195 -12.15 -11.02 10.86
C PHE A 195 -10.63 -10.97 10.70
N ARG A 196 -10.09 -11.95 10.01
CA ARG A 196 -8.77 -11.80 9.43
C ARG A 196 -8.87 -10.90 8.21
N HIS A 197 -8.16 -9.80 8.23
CA HIS A 197 -8.18 -8.79 7.19
C HIS A 197 -6.87 -8.81 6.39
N ARG A 198 -7.00 -8.83 5.08
CA ARG A 198 -5.91 -8.64 4.15
C ARG A 198 -6.26 -7.51 3.19
N HIS A 199 -5.42 -6.48 3.14
CA HIS A 199 -5.62 -5.35 2.27
C HIS A 199 -4.43 -5.19 1.34
N ARG A 200 -4.65 -5.39 0.05
CA ARG A 200 -3.65 -5.24 -1.00
C ARG A 200 -3.82 -3.91 -1.70
N PHE A 201 -2.76 -3.15 -1.74
CA PHE A 201 -2.66 -1.86 -2.41
C PHE A 201 -1.70 -1.97 -3.58
N ARG A 202 -2.08 -1.40 -4.71
CA ARG A 202 -1.20 -1.24 -5.86
C ARG A 202 -1.09 0.22 -6.22
N PHE A 203 0.14 0.71 -6.22
CA PHE A 203 0.46 2.09 -6.54
C PHE A 203 1.07 2.20 -7.93
N ARG A 204 0.83 3.32 -8.59
CA ARG A 204 1.43 3.68 -9.85
C ARG A 204 1.74 5.17 -9.83
N ARG A 205 3.01 5.56 -10.02
CA ARG A 205 3.46 6.96 -9.94
C ARG A 205 3.05 7.66 -8.63
N GLY A 206 3.17 6.96 -7.51
CA GLY A 206 2.79 7.48 -6.20
C GLY A 206 1.29 7.57 -5.92
N ARG A 207 0.43 7.12 -6.86
CA ARG A 207 -1.03 7.13 -6.74
C ARG A 207 -1.57 5.73 -6.58
N LEU A 208 -2.60 5.58 -5.76
CA LEU A 208 -3.35 4.34 -5.63
C LEU A 208 -4.19 4.12 -6.88
N TRP A 209 -3.99 3.01 -7.59
CA TRP A 209 -4.79 2.66 -8.75
C TRP A 209 -5.62 1.38 -8.56
N SER A 210 -5.30 0.56 -7.54
CA SER A 210 -6.08 -0.62 -7.20
C SER A 210 -5.96 -0.93 -5.72
N SER A 211 -7.08 -1.22 -5.09
CA SER A 211 -7.22 -1.65 -3.71
C SER A 211 -8.06 -2.93 -3.68
N GLU A 212 -7.57 -3.95 -3.00
CA GLU A 212 -8.31 -5.21 -2.80
C GLU A 212 -8.29 -5.56 -1.32
N GLU A 213 -9.45 -5.57 -0.71
CA GLU A 213 -9.66 -5.99 0.67
C GLU A 213 -10.26 -7.39 0.70
N GLN A 214 -9.80 -8.20 1.62
CA GLN A 214 -10.35 -9.53 1.86
C GLN A 214 -10.59 -9.69 3.36
N TYR A 215 -11.81 -10.08 3.69
CA TYR A 215 -12.23 -10.43 5.03
C TYR A 215 -12.52 -11.92 5.08
N SER A 216 -11.93 -12.62 6.05
CA SER A 216 -12.21 -14.02 6.36
C SER A 216 -12.55 -14.16 7.82
N VAL A 217 -13.57 -14.92 8.13
CA VAL A 217 -13.93 -15.28 9.50
C VAL A 217 -12.93 -16.33 9.96
N GLU A 218 -12.40 -16.19 11.17
CA GLU A 218 -11.71 -17.29 11.82
C GLU A 218 -12.80 -18.30 12.24
N ASP A 219 -12.96 -19.36 11.47
CA ASP A 219 -13.70 -20.52 11.97
C ASP A 219 -12.87 -21.15 13.08
N ASP A 220 -13.48 -21.37 14.25
CA ASP A 220 -12.92 -22.05 15.41
C ASP A 220 -12.60 -23.53 15.09
N GLY A 221 -11.80 -23.80 14.14
CA GLY A 221 -11.37 -25.17 13.80
C GLY A 221 -10.99 -25.40 12.35
N GLY A 222 -9.75 -25.16 12.02
CA GLY A 222 -9.15 -25.72 10.82
C GLY A 222 -8.44 -24.71 9.93
N LEU A 223 -7.13 -24.80 9.93
CA LEU A 223 -6.29 -24.26 8.87
C LEU A 223 -6.80 -24.77 7.52
N ALA A 224 -7.55 -23.97 6.79
CA ALA A 224 -7.84 -24.22 5.40
C ALA A 224 -6.51 -24.10 4.62
N SER A 225 -5.85 -25.23 4.46
CA SER A 225 -4.75 -25.44 3.53
C SER A 225 -5.29 -25.27 2.11
N GLY A 226 -5.13 -24.11 1.54
CA GLY A 226 -5.58 -23.76 0.20
C GLY A 226 -4.79 -22.61 -0.38
N VAL A 227 -3.45 -22.65 -0.27
CA VAL A 227 -2.61 -21.90 -1.18
C VAL A 227 -2.40 -22.78 -2.41
N GLU A 228 -3.30 -22.69 -3.36
CA GLU A 228 -2.97 -23.09 -4.74
C GLU A 228 -1.90 -22.14 -5.26
N THR A 229 -0.69 -22.65 -5.28
CA THR A 229 0.42 -22.04 -6.04
C THR A 229 0.02 -22.11 -7.52
N ALA A 230 -0.50 -21.02 -8.07
CA ALA A 230 -0.64 -20.89 -9.50
C ALA A 230 0.75 -20.95 -10.12
N ASP A 231 1.02 -22.07 -10.78
CA ASP A 231 2.19 -22.30 -11.63
C ASP A 231 2.25 -21.18 -12.69
N VAL A 232 3.26 -20.34 -12.57
CA VAL A 232 3.62 -19.36 -13.60
C VAL A 232 4.51 -20.10 -14.59
N ARG A 233 3.91 -20.52 -15.69
CA ARG A 233 4.66 -20.83 -16.93
C ARG A 233 4.89 -19.59 -17.74
#